data_7cbc981af70887c9ce4bbe7806c695a5
#
_entry.id   7cbc981af70887c9ce4bbe7806c695a5
#
_cell.length_a   1.000
_cell.length_b   1.000
_cell.length_c   1.000
_cell.angle_alpha   90.00
_cell.angle_beta   90.00
_cell.angle_gamma   90.00
#
_symmetry.space_group_name_H-M   'P 1'
#
loop_
_entity.id
_entity.type
_entity.pdbx_description
1 polymer ?
#
loop_
_entity_poly.entity_id
_entity_poly.type
_entity_poly.pdbx_seq_one_letter_code
_entity_poly.pdbx_strand_id
1 'polypeptide(L)'
;MLAAADADAVASWAEAIESWPVGTHVWGQYAEQITDRVAVCRTENVSACHPGVAALVDAPLRELAAGALGKPAVAFKDKINYKQPGGAGFRPHQDRLAYPGVARVLSILVAIDECTTESGCLWLAEGVEEPLPTDERGVVRDDVVDSLRWAPAELAAGDAVLLDGLTPHYSEANRGDRRRRVLVASYAPADEHYSRDRYYSARAETMRRASQEDGRFRISTLADFDGVEVAAEGAASDRCTHPEVAEG
;
A
#
# COMPACT_ATOMS: atom_id res chain seq x y z
N MET A 1 12.04 -10.32 -9.12
CA MET A 1 11.96 -9.58 -10.42
C MET A 1 10.84 -10.17 -11.26
N LEU A 2 9.94 -9.31 -11.77
CA LEU A 2 9.00 -9.69 -12.82
C LEU A 2 9.75 -9.81 -14.14
N ALA A 3 9.25 -10.64 -15.07
CA ALA A 3 9.73 -10.58 -16.45
C ALA A 3 9.37 -9.21 -17.06
N ALA A 4 10.16 -8.72 -18.02
CA ALA A 4 9.94 -7.39 -18.61
C ALA A 4 8.51 -7.20 -19.17
N ALA A 5 7.97 -8.21 -19.87
CA ALA A 5 6.60 -8.17 -20.38
C ALA A 5 5.53 -8.06 -19.26
N ASP A 6 5.78 -8.70 -18.11
CA ASP A 6 4.87 -8.62 -16.96
C ASP A 6 4.96 -7.23 -16.29
N ALA A 7 6.16 -6.64 -16.26
CA ALA A 7 6.36 -5.28 -15.72
C ALA A 7 5.64 -4.23 -16.57
N ASP A 8 5.71 -4.33 -17.90
CA ASP A 8 4.99 -3.44 -18.82
C ASP A 8 3.46 -3.60 -18.69
N ALA A 9 2.97 -4.83 -18.53
CA ALA A 9 1.56 -5.09 -18.29
C ALA A 9 1.08 -4.45 -16.96
N VAL A 10 1.84 -4.63 -15.88
CA VAL A 10 1.52 -4.02 -14.56
C VAL A 10 1.54 -2.49 -14.65
N ALA A 11 2.47 -1.90 -15.40
CA ALA A 11 2.52 -0.45 -15.61
C ALA A 11 1.28 0.07 -16.36
N SER A 12 0.83 -0.66 -17.39
CA SER A 12 -0.39 -0.36 -18.14
C SER A 12 -1.65 -0.49 -17.27
N TRP A 13 -1.74 -1.53 -16.45
CA TRP A 13 -2.86 -1.70 -15.51
C TRP A 13 -2.91 -0.57 -14.48
N ALA A 14 -1.77 -0.19 -13.92
CA ALA A 14 -1.70 0.89 -12.95
C ALA A 14 -2.13 2.24 -13.55
N GLU A 15 -1.84 2.49 -14.83
CA GLU A 15 -2.33 3.66 -15.57
C GLU A 15 -3.85 3.67 -15.69
N ALA A 16 -4.44 2.55 -16.10
CA ALA A 16 -5.89 2.42 -16.21
C ALA A 16 -6.58 2.55 -14.84
N ILE A 17 -6.01 1.93 -13.79
CA ILE A 17 -6.54 1.94 -12.43
C ILE A 17 -6.47 3.35 -11.81
N GLU A 18 -5.44 4.14 -12.12
CA GLU A 18 -5.32 5.53 -11.64
C GLU A 18 -6.49 6.42 -12.12
N SER A 19 -7.11 6.07 -13.25
CA SER A 19 -8.27 6.78 -13.79
C SER A 19 -9.62 6.39 -13.17
N TRP A 20 -9.64 5.44 -12.24
CA TRP A 20 -10.86 5.02 -11.58
C TRP A 20 -11.47 6.14 -10.73
N PRO A 21 -12.79 6.15 -10.51
CA PRO A 21 -13.42 7.19 -9.70
C PRO A 21 -12.86 7.25 -8.28
N VAL A 22 -12.55 8.45 -7.81
CA VAL A 22 -12.16 8.69 -6.41
C VAL A 22 -13.34 8.39 -5.50
N GLY A 23 -13.11 7.65 -4.43
CA GLY A 23 -14.15 7.27 -3.46
C GLY A 23 -13.95 5.88 -2.88
N THR A 24 -14.96 5.43 -2.13
CA THR A 24 -15.01 4.09 -1.56
C THR A 24 -16.08 3.27 -2.29
N HIS A 25 -15.63 2.32 -3.06
CA HIS A 25 -16.43 1.33 -3.79
C HIS A 25 -16.05 -0.06 -3.29
N VAL A 26 -16.16 -1.12 -4.12
CA VAL A 26 -15.49 -2.40 -3.86
C VAL A 26 -13.98 -2.19 -3.70
N TRP A 27 -13.41 -1.23 -4.44
CA TRP A 27 -12.06 -0.67 -4.24
C TRP A 27 -12.13 0.68 -3.52
N GLY A 28 -11.03 1.13 -2.93
CA GLY A 28 -10.88 2.49 -2.39
C GLY A 28 -9.89 3.29 -3.22
N GLN A 29 -10.33 4.41 -3.79
CA GLN A 29 -9.47 5.37 -4.49
C GLN A 29 -9.30 6.63 -3.64
N TYR A 30 -8.06 6.99 -3.34
CA TYR A 30 -7.70 8.06 -2.42
C TYR A 30 -6.87 9.12 -3.12
N ALA A 31 -7.09 10.36 -2.73
CA ALA A 31 -6.37 11.50 -3.28
C ALA A 31 -5.75 12.36 -2.19
N GLU A 32 -4.70 13.09 -2.55
CA GLU A 32 -4.03 14.07 -1.72
C GLU A 32 -4.00 15.44 -2.39
N GLN A 33 -3.95 16.51 -1.60
CA GLN A 33 -3.69 17.85 -2.07
C GLN A 33 -2.18 18.05 -2.22
N ILE A 34 -1.72 18.30 -3.44
CA ILE A 34 -0.33 18.62 -3.74
C ILE A 34 -0.30 20.08 -4.22
N THR A 35 0.15 21.00 -3.36
CA THR A 35 0.19 22.44 -3.64
C THR A 35 -1.18 22.94 -4.16
N ASP A 36 -1.34 23.11 -5.45
CA ASP A 36 -2.52 23.69 -6.13
C ASP A 36 -3.39 22.66 -6.87
N ARG A 37 -3.05 21.37 -6.79
CA ARG A 37 -3.77 20.28 -7.46
C ARG A 37 -4.13 19.14 -6.53
N VAL A 38 -5.22 18.46 -6.84
CA VAL A 38 -5.58 17.18 -6.23
C VAL A 38 -5.07 16.05 -7.12
N ALA A 39 -4.44 15.05 -6.53
CA ALA A 39 -3.90 13.92 -7.26
C ALA A 39 -4.20 12.60 -6.56
N VAL A 40 -4.45 11.55 -7.32
CA VAL A 40 -4.59 10.19 -6.80
C VAL A 40 -3.27 9.76 -6.17
N CYS A 41 -3.33 9.29 -4.92
CA CYS A 41 -2.16 8.82 -4.18
C CYS A 41 -2.22 7.34 -3.82
N ARG A 42 -3.42 6.72 -3.82
CA ARG A 42 -3.59 5.30 -3.52
C ARG A 42 -4.88 4.74 -4.13
N THR A 43 -4.81 3.50 -4.62
CA THR A 43 -5.98 2.64 -4.89
C THR A 43 -5.82 1.35 -4.12
N GLU A 44 -6.82 0.94 -3.34
CA GLU A 44 -6.83 -0.30 -2.55
C GLU A 44 -7.87 -1.31 -3.06
N ASN A 45 -7.67 -2.60 -2.71
CA ASN A 45 -8.52 -3.73 -3.12
C ASN A 45 -8.66 -3.86 -4.63
N VAL A 46 -7.57 -3.60 -5.33
CA VAL A 46 -7.51 -3.57 -6.80
C VAL A 46 -7.78 -4.95 -7.39
N SER A 47 -7.22 -5.99 -6.78
CA SER A 47 -7.38 -7.38 -7.25
C SER A 47 -8.84 -7.87 -7.19
N ALA A 48 -9.70 -7.24 -6.38
CA ALA A 48 -11.13 -7.55 -6.39
C ALA A 48 -11.83 -7.17 -7.69
N CYS A 49 -11.27 -6.21 -8.44
CA CYS A 49 -11.89 -5.64 -9.64
C CYS A 49 -11.02 -5.68 -10.90
N HIS A 50 -9.75 -6.05 -10.78
CA HIS A 50 -8.83 -6.12 -11.92
C HIS A 50 -8.23 -7.53 -12.07
N PRO A 51 -8.64 -8.32 -13.09
CA PRO A 51 -8.26 -9.72 -13.20
C PRO A 51 -6.75 -9.95 -13.37
N GLY A 52 -6.03 -9.07 -14.07
CA GLY A 52 -4.58 -9.15 -14.19
C GLY A 52 -3.86 -8.96 -12.86
N VAL A 53 -4.29 -7.99 -12.04
CA VAL A 53 -3.74 -7.79 -10.69
C VAL A 53 -4.11 -8.97 -9.80
N ALA A 54 -5.34 -9.50 -9.89
CA ALA A 54 -5.74 -10.70 -9.15
C ALA A 54 -4.85 -11.89 -9.49
N ALA A 55 -4.61 -12.16 -10.77
CA ALA A 55 -3.73 -13.26 -11.21
C ALA A 55 -2.30 -13.10 -10.66
N LEU A 56 -1.75 -11.89 -10.65
CA LEU A 56 -0.42 -11.61 -10.10
C LEU A 56 -0.39 -11.81 -8.57
N VAL A 57 -1.36 -11.26 -7.86
CA VAL A 57 -1.43 -11.32 -6.38
C VAL A 57 -1.72 -12.75 -5.89
N ASP A 58 -2.63 -13.48 -6.54
CA ASP A 58 -3.13 -14.77 -6.07
C ASP A 58 -2.32 -15.97 -6.57
N ALA A 59 -1.31 -15.77 -7.43
CA ALA A 59 -0.44 -16.83 -7.87
C ALA A 59 1.04 -16.51 -7.62
N PRO A 60 1.80 -15.83 -8.50
CA PRO A 60 3.26 -15.74 -8.32
C PRO A 60 3.68 -15.00 -7.05
N LEU A 61 3.02 -13.91 -6.68
CA LEU A 61 3.36 -13.19 -5.45
C LEU A 61 2.97 -13.98 -4.20
N ARG A 62 1.85 -14.72 -4.24
CA ARG A 62 1.45 -15.60 -3.14
C ARG A 62 2.42 -16.76 -2.94
N GLU A 63 2.92 -17.35 -4.02
CA GLU A 63 3.93 -18.41 -3.94
C GLU A 63 5.23 -17.90 -3.33
N LEU A 64 5.67 -16.71 -3.73
CA LEU A 64 6.84 -16.05 -3.14
C LEU A 64 6.62 -15.77 -1.64
N ALA A 65 5.44 -15.26 -1.26
CA ALA A 65 5.07 -15.05 0.14
C ALA A 65 5.06 -16.35 0.94
N ALA A 66 4.50 -17.42 0.39
CA ALA A 66 4.47 -18.74 1.05
C ALA A 66 5.88 -19.28 1.28
N GLY A 67 6.79 -19.11 0.31
CA GLY A 67 8.20 -19.47 0.45
C GLY A 67 8.88 -18.71 1.59
N ALA A 68 8.68 -17.40 1.68
CA ALA A 68 9.27 -16.57 2.72
C ALA A 68 8.64 -16.80 4.11
N LEU A 69 7.34 -17.08 4.18
CA LEU A 69 6.65 -17.41 5.44
C LEU A 69 6.94 -18.83 5.91
N GLY A 70 7.41 -19.72 5.02
CA GLY A 70 7.58 -21.15 5.28
C GLY A 70 6.26 -21.90 5.45
N LYS A 71 5.14 -21.33 5.01
CA LYS A 71 3.77 -21.84 5.15
C LYS A 71 2.91 -21.39 3.97
N PRO A 72 1.79 -22.08 3.66
CA PRO A 72 0.80 -21.57 2.73
C PRO A 72 0.36 -20.14 3.12
N ALA A 73 0.29 -19.24 2.13
CA ALA A 73 -0.04 -17.84 2.33
C ALA A 73 -1.40 -17.47 1.73
N VAL A 74 -2.07 -16.50 2.32
CA VAL A 74 -3.32 -15.90 1.84
C VAL A 74 -3.11 -14.41 1.67
N ALA A 75 -3.43 -13.88 0.48
CA ALA A 75 -3.47 -12.45 0.25
C ALA A 75 -4.71 -11.85 0.94
N PHE A 76 -4.52 -10.85 1.79
CA PHE A 76 -5.63 -10.20 2.48
C PHE A 76 -5.77 -8.70 2.15
N LYS A 77 -4.74 -8.11 1.57
CA LYS A 77 -4.74 -6.69 1.19
C LYS A 77 -3.89 -6.50 -0.05
N ASP A 78 -4.34 -5.63 -0.92
CA ASP A 78 -3.51 -5.10 -2.00
C ASP A 78 -3.81 -3.62 -2.23
N LYS A 79 -2.83 -2.89 -2.74
CA LYS A 79 -2.92 -1.48 -3.07
C LYS A 79 -1.89 -1.10 -4.13
N ILE A 80 -2.20 -0.06 -4.90
CA ILE A 80 -1.21 0.69 -5.68
C ILE A 80 -1.05 2.05 -5.01
N ASN A 81 0.17 2.41 -4.67
CA ASN A 81 0.51 3.76 -4.22
C ASN A 81 1.09 4.54 -5.40
N TYR A 82 0.56 5.74 -5.60
CA TYR A 82 1.01 6.69 -6.61
C TYR A 82 1.64 7.88 -5.89
N LYS A 83 2.95 8.00 -5.94
CA LYS A 83 3.64 9.16 -5.40
C LYS A 83 3.96 10.12 -6.54
N GLN A 84 3.09 11.07 -6.74
CA GLN A 84 3.24 12.10 -7.78
C GLN A 84 4.39 13.05 -7.43
N PRO A 85 4.96 13.81 -8.39
CA PRO A 85 5.87 14.92 -8.08
C PRO A 85 5.26 15.85 -7.03
N GLY A 86 5.96 16.04 -5.91
CA GLY A 86 5.48 16.77 -4.74
C GLY A 86 4.57 15.98 -3.80
N GLY A 87 4.22 14.74 -4.13
CA GLY A 87 3.40 13.86 -3.29
C GLY A 87 4.08 13.51 -1.97
N ALA A 88 3.29 13.38 -0.92
CA ALA A 88 3.76 13.26 0.44
C ALA A 88 4.37 11.89 0.78
N GLY A 89 5.07 11.86 1.90
CA GLY A 89 5.67 10.67 2.49
C GLY A 89 4.77 9.95 3.48
N PHE A 90 5.34 8.91 4.09
CA PHE A 90 4.79 8.19 5.21
C PHE A 90 5.81 8.16 6.32
N ARG A 91 5.38 8.43 7.55
CA ARG A 91 6.22 8.42 8.74
C ARG A 91 6.70 7.01 9.10
N PRO A 92 7.76 6.89 9.91
CA PRO A 92 8.25 5.60 10.38
C PRO A 92 7.18 4.79 11.12
N HIS A 93 6.89 3.58 10.62
CA HIS A 93 5.89 2.69 11.20
C HIS A 93 6.24 1.22 10.93
N GLN A 94 5.51 0.32 11.57
CA GLN A 94 5.54 -1.12 11.34
C GLN A 94 4.14 -1.55 10.89
N ASP A 95 4.03 -2.14 9.71
CA ASP A 95 2.76 -2.58 9.11
C ASP A 95 1.96 -3.51 10.01
N ARG A 96 2.64 -4.35 10.81
CA ARG A 96 2.02 -5.34 11.72
C ARG A 96 1.00 -4.70 12.67
N LEU A 97 1.24 -3.46 13.10
CA LEU A 97 0.35 -2.75 14.02
C LEU A 97 -1.00 -2.38 13.40
N ALA A 98 -1.06 -2.28 12.06
CA ALA A 98 -2.28 -2.00 11.33
C ALA A 98 -3.21 -3.22 11.18
N TYR A 99 -2.76 -4.43 11.58
CA TYR A 99 -3.48 -5.68 11.33
C TYR A 99 -3.72 -6.46 12.63
N PRO A 100 -4.67 -6.03 13.47
CA PRO A 100 -4.99 -6.72 14.71
C PRO A 100 -5.52 -8.13 14.42
N GLY A 101 -5.02 -9.11 15.16
CA GLY A 101 -5.44 -10.52 15.03
C GLY A 101 -4.69 -11.34 13.98
N VAL A 102 -3.58 -10.79 13.45
CA VAL A 102 -2.62 -11.52 12.61
C VAL A 102 -1.30 -11.59 13.37
N ALA A 103 -0.67 -12.75 13.47
CA ALA A 103 0.63 -12.89 14.14
C ALA A 103 1.79 -12.53 13.21
N ARG A 104 1.73 -12.97 11.96
CA ARG A 104 2.75 -12.67 10.95
C ARG A 104 2.15 -12.06 9.71
N VAL A 105 2.78 -11.01 9.23
CA VAL A 105 2.43 -10.33 7.97
C VAL A 105 3.68 -10.22 7.12
N LEU A 106 3.56 -10.53 5.85
CA LEU A 106 4.56 -10.27 4.84
C LEU A 106 3.94 -9.39 3.74
N SER A 107 4.52 -8.25 3.48
CA SER A 107 4.16 -7.40 2.35
C SER A 107 5.19 -7.56 1.22
N ILE A 108 4.72 -7.71 -0.02
CA ILE A 108 5.55 -7.69 -1.21
C ILE A 108 5.25 -6.40 -1.95
N LEU A 109 6.28 -5.57 -2.12
CA LEU A 109 6.22 -4.37 -2.92
C LEU A 109 6.86 -4.65 -4.27
N VAL A 110 6.13 -4.40 -5.34
CA VAL A 110 6.62 -4.47 -6.72
C VAL A 110 6.75 -3.04 -7.24
N ALA A 111 7.94 -2.65 -7.65
CA ALA A 111 8.20 -1.36 -8.28
C ALA A 111 7.59 -1.35 -9.70
N ILE A 112 6.59 -0.52 -9.90
CA ILE A 112 6.00 -0.29 -11.23
C ILE A 112 6.86 0.71 -11.99
N ASP A 113 7.31 1.77 -11.31
CA ASP A 113 8.28 2.73 -11.81
C ASP A 113 9.56 2.60 -11.00
N GLU A 114 10.67 3.13 -11.52
CA GLU A 114 11.93 3.21 -10.79
C GLU A 114 11.72 3.94 -9.46
N CYS A 115 12.19 3.35 -8.38
CA CYS A 115 12.13 3.90 -7.03
C CYS A 115 13.52 4.37 -6.61
N THR A 116 13.71 5.66 -6.49
CA THR A 116 14.97 6.28 -6.03
C THR A 116 14.72 7.08 -4.76
N THR A 117 15.77 7.48 -4.08
CA THR A 117 15.66 8.40 -2.93
C THR A 117 15.00 9.72 -3.33
N GLU A 118 15.23 10.23 -4.54
CA GLU A 118 14.61 11.44 -5.04
C GLU A 118 13.11 11.27 -5.28
N SER A 119 12.69 10.12 -5.83
CA SER A 119 11.26 9.81 -6.05
C SER A 119 10.54 9.32 -4.79
N GLY A 120 11.22 9.31 -3.64
CA GLY A 120 10.70 8.93 -2.34
C GLY A 120 10.52 7.41 -2.20
N CYS A 121 11.57 6.63 -2.45
CA CYS A 121 11.61 5.19 -2.19
C CYS A 121 11.36 4.87 -0.71
N LEU A 122 11.22 3.61 -0.36
CA LEU A 122 11.18 3.20 1.03
C LEU A 122 12.58 3.30 1.66
N TRP A 123 12.59 3.68 2.92
CA TRP A 123 13.71 3.51 3.83
C TRP A 123 13.35 2.41 4.81
N LEU A 124 14.25 1.45 4.99
CA LEU A 124 14.05 0.27 5.82
C LEU A 124 15.05 0.26 6.96
N ALA A 125 14.62 -0.15 8.16
CA ALA A 125 15.52 -0.44 9.26
C ALA A 125 15.58 -1.95 9.47
N GLU A 126 16.78 -2.53 9.37
CA GLU A 126 17.01 -3.95 9.53
C GLU A 126 17.21 -4.38 10.98
N GLY A 127 17.01 -5.67 11.25
CA GLY A 127 17.32 -6.29 12.55
C GLY A 127 16.30 -6.00 13.64
N VAL A 128 15.11 -5.52 13.29
CA VAL A 128 14.00 -5.32 14.23
C VAL A 128 13.01 -6.47 14.11
N GLU A 129 12.89 -7.26 15.16
CA GLU A 129 12.04 -8.47 15.22
C GLU A 129 10.87 -8.32 16.21
N GLU A 130 10.77 -7.18 16.88
CA GLU A 130 9.76 -6.89 17.90
C GLU A 130 9.00 -5.59 17.60
N PRO A 131 7.78 -5.43 18.13
CA PRO A 131 7.07 -4.17 18.04
C PRO A 131 7.85 -3.04 18.72
N LEU A 132 8.01 -1.93 18.00
CA LEU A 132 8.65 -0.73 18.54
C LEU A 132 7.66 0.14 19.29
N PRO A 133 8.13 0.96 20.26
CA PRO A 133 7.33 1.99 20.90
C PRO A 133 6.81 3.00 19.86
N THR A 134 5.49 3.24 19.89
CA THR A 134 4.82 4.17 19.00
C THR A 134 4.13 5.29 19.79
N ASP A 135 3.79 6.37 19.08
CA ASP A 135 2.85 7.36 19.57
C ASP A 135 1.38 6.85 19.45
N GLU A 136 0.43 7.67 19.85
CA GLU A 136 -1.01 7.37 19.78
C GLU A 136 -1.56 7.14 18.36
N ARG A 137 -0.79 7.55 17.34
CA ARG A 137 -1.12 7.39 15.92
C ARG A 137 -0.52 6.12 15.31
N GLY A 138 0.28 5.37 16.07
CA GLY A 138 0.99 4.20 15.59
C GLY A 138 2.28 4.50 14.83
N VAL A 139 2.76 5.75 14.88
CA VAL A 139 4.05 6.17 14.34
C VAL A 139 5.14 5.83 15.36
N VAL A 140 6.27 5.28 14.89
CA VAL A 140 7.43 5.00 15.76
C VAL A 140 7.94 6.30 16.38
N ARG A 141 8.20 6.29 17.67
CA ARG A 141 8.64 7.49 18.42
C ARG A 141 9.99 7.99 17.91
N ASP A 142 10.18 9.31 17.90
CA ASP A 142 11.38 9.96 17.36
C ASP A 142 12.67 9.49 18.06
N ASP A 143 12.64 9.29 19.40
CA ASP A 143 13.78 8.78 20.14
C ASP A 143 14.20 7.36 19.75
N VAL A 144 13.27 6.57 19.24
CA VAL A 144 13.51 5.23 18.71
C VAL A 144 14.02 5.33 17.26
N VAL A 145 13.39 6.18 16.43
CA VAL A 145 13.76 6.41 15.03
C VAL A 145 15.24 6.79 14.90
N ASP A 146 15.72 7.69 15.77
CA ASP A 146 17.10 8.16 15.80
C ASP A 146 18.12 7.06 16.16
N SER A 147 17.67 5.99 16.81
CA SER A 147 18.52 4.85 17.18
C SER A 147 18.64 3.79 16.08
N LEU A 148 17.79 3.83 15.07
CA LEU A 148 17.73 2.85 13.99
C LEU A 148 18.72 3.19 12.86
N ARG A 149 19.19 2.14 12.18
CA ARG A 149 19.98 2.30 10.95
C ARG A 149 19.07 2.14 9.76
N TRP A 150 18.94 3.20 9.00
CA TRP A 150 18.09 3.26 7.83
C TRP A 150 18.88 3.07 6.55
N ALA A 151 18.34 2.28 5.63
CA ALA A 151 18.88 2.10 4.29
C ALA A 151 17.76 2.31 3.24
N PRO A 152 18.07 3.02 2.14
CA PRO A 152 17.08 3.20 1.06
C PRO A 152 16.91 1.90 0.28
N ALA A 153 15.67 1.53 -0.02
CA ALA A 153 15.32 0.44 -0.92
C ALA A 153 15.08 1.01 -2.32
N GLU A 154 16.17 1.31 -3.03
CA GLU A 154 16.09 1.72 -4.43
C GLU A 154 15.85 0.50 -5.31
N LEU A 155 14.88 0.59 -6.22
CA LEU A 155 14.40 -0.51 -7.05
C LEU A 155 14.27 -0.06 -8.50
N ALA A 156 14.72 -0.89 -9.42
CA ALA A 156 14.35 -0.73 -10.83
C ALA A 156 12.89 -1.16 -11.06
N ALA A 157 12.27 -0.68 -12.13
CA ALA A 157 10.94 -1.14 -12.52
C ALA A 157 10.93 -2.67 -12.71
N GLY A 158 9.93 -3.35 -12.15
CA GLY A 158 9.81 -4.80 -12.11
C GLY A 158 10.55 -5.49 -10.96
N ASP A 159 11.37 -4.79 -10.19
CA ASP A 159 11.96 -5.33 -8.96
C ASP A 159 10.93 -5.41 -7.84
N ALA A 160 11.20 -6.28 -6.88
CA ALA A 160 10.36 -6.44 -5.70
C ALA A 160 11.18 -6.52 -4.42
N VAL A 161 10.63 -5.97 -3.35
CA VAL A 161 11.14 -6.13 -1.99
C VAL A 161 10.11 -6.84 -1.12
N LEU A 162 10.59 -7.79 -0.30
CA LEU A 162 9.80 -8.48 0.71
C LEU A 162 10.00 -7.78 2.05
N LEU A 163 8.91 -7.40 2.69
CA LEU A 163 8.89 -6.63 3.91
C LEU A 163 8.13 -7.41 4.99
N ASP A 164 8.83 -7.84 6.04
CA ASP A 164 8.15 -8.38 7.24
C ASP A 164 7.37 -7.27 7.93
N GLY A 165 6.20 -7.59 8.47
CA GLY A 165 5.33 -6.61 9.11
C GLY A 165 5.95 -5.91 10.33
N LEU A 166 7.03 -6.45 10.89
CA LEU A 166 7.79 -5.83 11.98
C LEU A 166 8.98 -4.99 11.48
N THR A 167 9.31 -5.02 10.18
CA THR A 167 10.35 -4.16 9.64
C THR A 167 9.90 -2.70 9.67
N PRO A 168 10.56 -1.83 10.47
CA PRO A 168 10.25 -0.41 10.46
C PRO A 168 10.58 0.19 9.10
N HIS A 169 9.66 0.98 8.58
CA HIS A 169 9.87 1.63 7.29
C HIS A 169 9.17 2.99 7.22
N TYR A 170 9.69 3.83 6.36
CA TYR A 170 9.11 5.12 6.01
C TYR A 170 9.40 5.47 4.56
N SER A 171 8.80 6.54 4.07
CA SER A 171 9.18 7.11 2.77
C SER A 171 9.07 8.62 2.79
N GLU A 172 10.03 9.29 2.16
CA GLU A 172 9.99 10.74 2.01
C GLU A 172 9.02 11.16 0.89
N ALA A 173 8.77 12.46 0.80
CA ALA A 173 8.04 13.05 -0.32
C ALA A 173 8.79 12.81 -1.64
N ASN A 174 8.07 12.75 -2.74
CA ASN A 174 8.67 12.72 -4.07
C ASN A 174 9.14 14.14 -4.44
N ARG A 175 10.46 14.33 -4.50
CA ARG A 175 11.11 15.59 -4.90
C ARG A 175 11.53 15.60 -6.37
N GLY A 176 11.33 14.47 -7.06
CA GLY A 176 11.62 14.32 -8.48
C GLY A 176 10.52 14.88 -9.38
N ASP A 177 10.75 14.82 -10.67
CA ASP A 177 9.84 15.29 -11.71
C ASP A 177 8.94 14.19 -12.29
N ARG A 178 9.16 12.94 -11.90
CA ARG A 178 8.38 11.77 -12.32
C ARG A 178 7.58 11.18 -11.16
N ARG A 179 6.40 10.65 -11.46
CA ARG A 179 5.64 9.86 -10.49
C ARG A 179 6.37 8.55 -10.17
N ARG A 180 6.12 8.02 -8.99
CA ARG A 180 6.62 6.72 -8.57
C ARG A 180 5.45 5.85 -8.10
N ARG A 181 5.18 4.74 -8.80
CA ARG A 181 4.12 3.80 -8.48
C ARG A 181 4.70 2.49 -7.95
N VAL A 182 4.04 1.93 -6.94
CA VAL A 182 4.34 0.60 -6.40
C VAL A 182 3.04 -0.17 -6.17
N LEU A 183 3.02 -1.43 -6.59
CA LEU A 183 1.98 -2.38 -6.18
C LEU A 183 2.43 -3.04 -4.87
N VAL A 184 1.56 -3.08 -3.88
CA VAL A 184 1.81 -3.73 -2.60
C VAL A 184 0.74 -4.80 -2.38
N ALA A 185 1.17 -6.02 -2.11
CA ALA A 185 0.29 -7.10 -1.70
C ALA A 185 0.73 -7.63 -0.33
N SER A 186 -0.21 -7.74 0.62
CA SER A 186 0.07 -8.21 1.99
C SER A 186 -0.54 -9.58 2.22
N TYR A 187 0.25 -10.45 2.83
CA TYR A 187 -0.04 -11.86 3.04
C TYR A 187 0.05 -12.23 4.51
N ALA A 188 -0.79 -13.15 4.91
CA ALA A 188 -0.74 -13.83 6.20
C ALA A 188 -0.62 -15.35 6.00
N PRO A 189 -0.09 -16.11 6.99
CA PRO A 189 -0.20 -17.56 6.99
C PRO A 189 -1.67 -18.00 6.90
N ALA A 190 -1.95 -18.99 6.05
CA ALA A 190 -3.33 -19.47 5.82
C ALA A 190 -3.98 -20.05 7.09
N ASP A 191 -3.18 -20.58 8.01
CA ASP A 191 -3.65 -21.13 9.30
C ASP A 191 -4.05 -20.05 10.33
N GLU A 192 -3.78 -18.78 10.05
CA GLU A 192 -4.27 -17.66 10.88
C GLU A 192 -5.69 -17.20 10.52
N HIS A 193 -6.29 -17.77 9.47
CA HIS A 193 -7.66 -17.47 9.03
C HIS A 193 -7.95 -15.96 8.85
N TYR A 194 -6.96 -15.22 8.37
CA TYR A 194 -7.09 -13.79 8.11
C TYR A 194 -7.35 -13.56 6.62
N SER A 195 -8.62 -13.28 6.29
CA SER A 195 -9.06 -13.13 4.90
C SER A 195 -9.16 -11.68 4.45
N ARG A 196 -9.24 -11.49 3.15
CA ARG A 196 -9.54 -10.19 2.51
C ARG A 196 -10.83 -9.57 3.04
N ASP A 197 -11.91 -10.34 3.10
CA ASP A 197 -13.21 -9.86 3.58
C ASP A 197 -13.13 -9.39 5.04
N ARG A 198 -12.44 -10.15 5.89
CA ARG A 198 -12.20 -9.76 7.28
C ARG A 198 -11.44 -8.45 7.37
N TYR A 199 -10.36 -8.29 6.60
CA TYR A 199 -9.56 -7.07 6.59
C TYR A 199 -10.38 -5.86 6.13
N TYR A 200 -11.01 -5.92 4.95
CA TYR A 200 -11.73 -4.78 4.39
C TYR A 200 -12.99 -4.42 5.19
N SER A 201 -13.69 -5.39 5.79
CA SER A 201 -14.81 -5.12 6.70
C SER A 201 -14.34 -4.38 7.96
N ALA A 202 -13.26 -4.82 8.59
CA ALA A 202 -12.69 -4.15 9.77
C ALA A 202 -12.16 -2.76 9.42
N ARG A 203 -11.51 -2.61 8.26
CA ARG A 203 -11.02 -1.31 7.76
C ARG A 203 -12.17 -0.33 7.52
N ALA A 204 -13.23 -0.76 6.84
CA ALA A 204 -14.39 0.09 6.58
C ALA A 204 -15.00 0.63 7.89
N GLU A 205 -15.15 -0.22 8.90
CA GLU A 205 -15.65 0.19 10.21
C GLU A 205 -14.71 1.19 10.91
N THR A 206 -13.39 0.95 10.88
CA THR A 206 -12.39 1.85 11.45
C THR A 206 -12.42 3.22 10.77
N MET A 207 -12.48 3.25 9.44
CA MET A 207 -12.55 4.49 8.67
C MET A 207 -13.84 5.25 8.91
N ARG A 208 -14.99 4.55 9.02
CA ARG A 208 -16.28 5.15 9.33
C ARG A 208 -16.27 5.82 10.71
N ARG A 209 -15.69 5.17 11.72
CA ARG A 209 -15.57 5.74 13.07
C ARG A 209 -14.69 6.98 13.07
N ALA A 210 -13.50 6.91 12.48
CA ALA A 210 -12.59 8.04 12.38
C ALA A 210 -13.25 9.25 11.68
N SER A 211 -13.95 9.02 10.58
CA SER A 211 -14.69 10.08 9.87
C SER A 211 -15.82 10.69 10.70
N GLN A 212 -16.47 9.91 11.58
CA GLN A 212 -17.50 10.42 12.49
C GLN A 212 -16.91 11.25 13.66
N GLU A 213 -15.72 10.92 14.13
CA GLU A 213 -15.08 11.58 15.26
C GLU A 213 -14.49 12.95 14.89
N ASP A 214 -13.82 13.05 13.73
CA ASP A 214 -13.09 14.27 13.35
C ASP A 214 -13.49 14.86 11.98
N GLY A 215 -14.43 14.22 11.28
CA GLY A 215 -14.89 14.66 9.94
C GLY A 215 -13.83 14.48 8.85
N ARG A 216 -12.73 13.81 9.13
CA ARG A 216 -11.63 13.63 8.18
C ARG A 216 -11.70 12.27 7.49
N PHE A 217 -11.43 12.31 6.22
CA PHE A 217 -11.17 11.13 5.43
C PHE A 217 -9.70 10.71 5.62
N ARG A 218 -9.43 9.42 5.85
CA ARG A 218 -8.08 8.92 6.10
C ARG A 218 -7.66 7.91 5.05
N ILE A 219 -6.43 8.03 4.58
CA ILE A 219 -5.81 7.09 3.65
C ILE A 219 -5.30 5.85 4.40
N SER A 220 -4.81 6.02 5.62
CA SER A 220 -4.23 4.95 6.43
C SER A 220 -4.99 4.73 7.74
N THR A 221 -5.02 3.48 8.23
CA THR A 221 -5.51 3.16 9.57
C THR A 221 -4.54 3.59 10.67
N LEU A 222 -3.25 3.67 10.33
CA LEU A 222 -2.25 4.40 11.11
C LEU A 222 -2.25 5.84 10.60
N ALA A 223 -2.15 6.83 11.47
CA ALA A 223 -2.10 8.23 11.04
C ALA A 223 -0.65 8.61 10.65
N ASP A 224 -0.07 7.82 9.79
CA ASP A 224 1.32 7.86 9.35
C ASP A 224 1.55 8.63 8.03
N PHE A 225 0.49 9.06 7.37
CA PHE A 225 0.58 9.83 6.12
C PHE A 225 0.85 11.31 6.40
N ASP A 226 1.88 11.87 5.77
CA ASP A 226 2.30 13.27 5.95
C ASP A 226 1.59 14.27 5.02
N GLY A 227 0.78 13.78 4.08
CA GLY A 227 0.06 14.61 3.13
C GLY A 227 -1.27 15.14 3.64
N VAL A 228 -1.89 15.99 2.84
CA VAL A 228 -3.23 16.50 3.09
C VAL A 228 -4.23 15.64 2.31
N GLU A 229 -4.96 14.83 3.04
CA GLU A 229 -5.97 13.93 2.50
C GLU A 229 -7.18 14.72 1.96
N VAL A 230 -7.68 14.32 0.79
CA VAL A 230 -8.86 14.93 0.17
C VAL A 230 -10.00 13.92 0.24
N ALA A 231 -11.12 14.35 0.84
CA ALA A 231 -12.33 13.53 0.87
C ALA A 231 -12.92 13.42 -0.55
N ALA A 232 -13.33 12.20 -0.91
CA ALA A 232 -14.08 11.99 -2.12
C ALA A 232 -15.55 12.34 -1.89
N GLU A 233 -16.11 13.20 -2.72
CA GLU A 233 -17.55 13.34 -2.85
C GLU A 233 -18.05 12.21 -3.77
N GLY A 234 -18.67 11.17 -3.22
CA GLY A 234 -19.24 10.10 -4.04
C GLY A 234 -19.90 9.00 -3.22
N ALA A 235 -21.01 8.49 -3.70
CA ALA A 235 -21.72 7.39 -3.10
C ALA A 235 -20.92 6.09 -3.23
N ALA A 236 -20.89 5.29 -2.17
CA ALA A 236 -20.34 3.94 -2.22
C ALA A 236 -21.10 3.11 -3.28
N SER A 237 -20.37 2.39 -4.13
CA SER A 237 -20.90 1.43 -5.08
C SER A 237 -20.46 0.03 -4.71
N ASP A 238 -21.41 -0.89 -4.55
CA ASP A 238 -21.15 -2.29 -4.21
C ASP A 238 -20.75 -3.15 -5.41
N ARG A 239 -20.53 -2.55 -6.58
CA ARG A 239 -20.23 -3.28 -7.82
C ARG A 239 -18.95 -2.76 -8.47
N CYS A 240 -18.14 -3.68 -8.98
CA CYS A 240 -17.05 -3.38 -9.90
C CYS A 240 -17.66 -2.95 -11.25
N THR A 241 -18.12 -1.72 -11.33
CA THR A 241 -18.60 -1.14 -12.60
C THR A 241 -17.42 -0.45 -13.27
N HIS A 242 -16.65 -1.21 -14.09
CA HIS A 242 -15.62 -0.63 -14.94
C HIS A 242 -16.12 -0.44 -16.35
N PRO A 243 -15.76 0.67 -17.04
CA PRO A 243 -15.69 0.63 -18.47
C PRO A 243 -14.70 -0.49 -18.83
N GLU A 244 -15.12 -1.35 -19.74
CA GLU A 244 -14.39 -2.50 -20.23
C GLU A 244 -12.89 -2.20 -20.38
N VAL A 245 -12.05 -3.03 -19.76
CA VAL A 245 -10.67 -3.15 -20.19
C VAL A 245 -10.78 -3.67 -21.63
N ALA A 246 -10.50 -2.80 -22.59
CA ALA A 246 -10.47 -3.17 -23.99
C ALA A 246 -9.54 -4.37 -24.12
N GLU A 247 -10.12 -5.51 -24.51
CA GLU A 247 -9.37 -6.68 -24.92
C GLU A 247 -8.45 -6.27 -26.08
N GLY A 248 -7.15 -6.31 -25.83
CA GLY A 248 -6.10 -6.07 -26.78
C GLY A 248 -5.03 -7.14 -26.67
#